data_6ed0ee36e73a1d80f0ee022d4f3f2954
#
_entry.id   6ed0ee36e73a1d80f0ee022d4f3f2954
#
_cell.length_a   1.000
_cell.length_b   1.000
_cell.length_c   1.000
_cell.angle_alpha   90.00
_cell.angle_beta   90.00
_cell.angle_gamma   90.00
#
_symmetry.space_group_name_H-M   'P 1'
#
loop_
_entity.id
_entity.type
_entity.pdbx_description
1 polymer ?
#
loop_
_entity_poly.entity_id
_entity_poly.type
_entity_poly.pdbx_seq_one_letter_code
_entity_poly.pdbx_strand_id
1 'polypeptide(L)'
;MNPYTVLPNPVINRNGIISEKFIRLNVKTFWDACSYVHELPYGYNSTTNDILVLFKEGFGSCTTKHAVIATLAEELDIPVYKMVGIYAMNEEIVTGTRYIVEKYHLPYVPMIHCFLVYESYRVDLTEGNNNGKNHSLEQFLFTEKVIPNISEKDEYLLYKTALEQNILNRKEMDGIAMMDILKARSECIILLRSKVVLRNNPPR
;
A
#
# COMPACT_ATOMS: atom_id res chain seq x y z
N MET A 1 -15.72 13.20 -5.43
CA MET A 1 -16.49 11.92 -5.44
C MET A 1 -15.67 10.91 -4.68
N ASN A 2 -16.28 10.14 -3.80
CA ASN A 2 -15.55 9.23 -2.92
C ASN A 2 -15.00 8.05 -3.77
N PRO A 3 -13.67 7.77 -3.80
CA PRO A 3 -13.09 6.81 -4.74
C PRO A 3 -13.56 5.37 -4.55
N TYR A 4 -14.14 5.04 -3.39
CA TYR A 4 -14.61 3.68 -3.10
C TYR A 4 -16.13 3.48 -3.36
N THR A 5 -16.84 4.44 -3.91
CA THR A 5 -18.26 4.26 -4.26
C THR A 5 -18.52 3.30 -5.43
N VAL A 6 -17.47 2.89 -6.13
CA VAL A 6 -17.51 1.83 -7.15
C VAL A 6 -17.58 0.43 -6.54
N LEU A 7 -17.18 0.28 -5.24
CA LEU A 7 -17.20 -1.00 -4.54
C LEU A 7 -18.63 -1.37 -4.12
N PRO A 8 -18.95 -2.67 -3.93
CA PRO A 8 -20.19 -3.10 -3.29
C PRO A 8 -20.34 -2.51 -1.89
N ASN A 9 -21.58 -2.27 -1.44
CA ASN A 9 -21.84 -1.67 -0.13
C ASN A 9 -22.82 -2.50 0.72
N PRO A 10 -22.50 -3.77 1.05
CA PRO A 10 -23.34 -4.54 1.96
C PRO A 10 -23.27 -4.01 3.40
N VAL A 11 -24.30 -4.33 4.18
CA VAL A 11 -24.30 -4.17 5.64
C VAL A 11 -23.29 -5.15 6.24
N ILE A 12 -22.50 -4.70 7.19
CA ILE A 12 -21.52 -5.55 7.89
C ILE A 12 -22.25 -6.46 8.88
N ASN A 13 -22.16 -7.76 8.64
CA ASN A 13 -22.64 -8.81 9.53
C ASN A 13 -21.44 -9.45 10.26
N ARG A 14 -21.71 -10.08 11.40
CA ARG A 14 -20.67 -10.76 12.19
C ARG A 14 -20.27 -12.09 11.52
N ASN A 15 -19.17 -12.06 10.75
CA ASN A 15 -18.63 -13.22 10.02
C ASN A 15 -17.14 -13.48 10.27
N GLY A 16 -16.48 -12.59 11.03
CA GLY A 16 -15.04 -12.75 11.33
C GLY A 16 -14.51 -11.65 12.23
N ILE A 17 -13.19 -11.65 12.41
CA ILE A 17 -12.51 -10.75 13.36
C ILE A 17 -12.59 -9.28 12.95
N ILE A 18 -12.59 -8.99 11.65
CA ILE A 18 -12.61 -7.62 11.13
C ILE A 18 -14.04 -7.07 11.14
N SER A 19 -15.02 -7.86 10.70
CA SER A 19 -16.43 -7.47 10.76
C SER A 19 -16.88 -7.23 12.21
N GLU A 20 -16.49 -8.09 13.18
CA GLU A 20 -16.73 -7.84 14.59
C GLU A 20 -16.08 -6.55 15.10
N LYS A 21 -14.85 -6.25 14.65
CA LYS A 21 -14.16 -5.03 15.04
C LYS A 21 -14.89 -3.79 14.54
N PHE A 22 -15.35 -3.77 13.29
CA PHE A 22 -16.13 -2.66 12.74
C PHE A 22 -17.49 -2.49 13.41
N ILE A 23 -18.20 -3.59 13.70
CA ILE A 23 -19.46 -3.53 14.45
C ILE A 23 -19.26 -2.88 15.82
N ARG A 24 -18.19 -3.25 16.57
CA ARG A 24 -17.86 -2.63 17.88
C ARG A 24 -17.53 -1.14 17.76
N LEU A 25 -17.05 -0.68 16.59
CA LEU A 25 -16.80 0.72 16.26
C LEU A 25 -18.05 1.45 15.73
N ASN A 26 -19.22 0.78 15.71
CA ASN A 26 -20.47 1.28 15.14
C ASN A 26 -20.37 1.63 13.63
N VAL A 27 -19.46 0.98 12.91
CA VAL A 27 -19.35 1.04 11.45
C VAL A 27 -20.32 0.01 10.87
N LYS A 28 -21.21 0.43 9.97
CA LYS A 28 -22.38 -0.36 9.57
C LYS A 28 -22.30 -0.97 8.19
N THR A 29 -21.63 -0.30 7.25
CA THR A 29 -21.54 -0.72 5.86
C THR A 29 -20.12 -0.84 5.38
N PHE A 30 -19.91 -1.54 4.27
CA PHE A 30 -18.58 -1.67 3.67
C PHE A 30 -17.97 -0.32 3.28
N TRP A 31 -18.78 0.62 2.77
CA TRP A 31 -18.30 1.96 2.47
C TRP A 31 -17.92 2.75 3.73
N ASP A 32 -18.69 2.60 4.82
CA ASP A 32 -18.32 3.23 6.09
C ASP A 32 -16.97 2.69 6.59
N ALA A 33 -16.69 1.39 6.40
CA ALA A 33 -15.41 0.80 6.73
C ALA A 33 -14.28 1.34 5.85
N CYS A 34 -14.50 1.48 4.54
CA CYS A 34 -13.54 2.11 3.63
C CYS A 34 -13.24 3.56 4.05
N SER A 35 -14.29 4.34 4.37
CA SER A 35 -14.16 5.72 4.86
C SER A 35 -13.37 5.76 6.15
N TYR A 36 -13.72 4.94 7.12
CA TYR A 36 -13.02 4.85 8.41
C TYR A 36 -11.52 4.57 8.21
N VAL A 37 -11.18 3.57 7.40
CA VAL A 37 -9.78 3.21 7.13
C VAL A 37 -9.05 4.30 6.33
N HIS A 38 -9.72 4.93 5.36
CA HIS A 38 -9.16 6.03 4.60
C HIS A 38 -8.79 7.20 5.50
N GLU A 39 -9.67 7.60 6.42
CA GLU A 39 -9.51 8.76 7.32
C GLU A 39 -8.42 8.56 8.40
N LEU A 40 -8.08 7.31 8.74
CA LEU A 40 -6.96 7.08 9.65
C LEU A 40 -5.66 7.68 9.07
N PRO A 41 -4.79 8.29 9.89
CA PRO A 41 -3.51 8.82 9.44
C PRO A 41 -2.69 7.78 8.67
N TYR A 42 -1.94 8.20 7.67
CA TYR A 42 -0.96 7.34 7.03
C TYR A 42 0.27 7.19 7.94
N GLY A 43 0.74 5.94 8.12
CA GLY A 43 1.91 5.67 8.93
C GLY A 43 2.41 4.23 8.73
N TYR A 44 3.64 3.96 9.16
CA TYR A 44 4.26 2.64 9.07
C TYR A 44 4.10 1.92 10.40
N ASN A 45 3.26 0.91 10.43
CA ASN A 45 2.98 0.11 11.62
C ASN A 45 4.22 -0.64 12.13
N SER A 46 4.19 -1.02 13.41
CA SER A 46 5.26 -1.80 14.07
C SER A 46 5.44 -3.18 13.45
N THR A 47 4.37 -3.77 12.92
CA THR A 47 4.34 -5.00 12.12
C THR A 47 3.19 -4.96 11.12
N THR A 48 3.31 -5.69 10.00
CA THR A 48 2.18 -5.91 9.09
C THR A 48 1.59 -7.32 9.21
N ASN A 49 2.18 -8.19 10.06
CA ASN A 49 1.70 -9.55 10.24
C ASN A 49 0.43 -9.65 11.10
N ASP A 50 0.17 -8.65 11.94
CA ASP A 50 -1.03 -8.57 12.77
C ASP A 50 -2.13 -7.77 12.06
N ILE A 51 -3.18 -8.45 11.59
CA ILE A 51 -4.31 -7.81 10.89
C ILE A 51 -5.02 -6.73 11.72
N LEU A 52 -4.91 -6.77 13.04
CA LEU A 52 -5.50 -5.79 13.96
C LEU A 52 -4.57 -4.61 14.28
N VAL A 53 -3.34 -4.58 13.77
CA VAL A 53 -2.35 -3.55 14.10
C VAL A 53 -2.85 -2.14 13.76
N LEU A 54 -3.54 -1.97 12.65
CA LEU A 54 -4.15 -0.70 12.24
C LEU A 54 -5.08 -0.13 13.31
N PHE A 55 -5.88 -0.97 13.94
CA PHE A 55 -6.81 -0.54 15.00
C PHE A 55 -6.12 -0.33 16.35
N LYS A 56 -5.01 -1.03 16.61
CA LYS A 56 -4.23 -0.89 17.84
C LYS A 56 -3.43 0.41 17.85
N GLU A 57 -2.87 0.77 16.70
CA GLU A 57 -1.99 1.93 16.56
C GLU A 57 -2.74 3.20 16.08
N GLY A 58 -3.94 3.05 15.52
CA GLY A 58 -4.76 4.17 15.05
C GLY A 58 -4.27 4.83 13.76
N PHE A 59 -3.37 4.19 13.03
CA PHE A 59 -2.84 4.62 11.73
C PHE A 59 -2.44 3.39 10.89
N GLY A 60 -2.15 3.60 9.60
CA GLY A 60 -1.70 2.48 8.76
C GLY A 60 -1.08 2.89 7.44
N SER A 61 -0.25 1.99 6.91
CA SER A 61 0.33 2.08 5.56
C SER A 61 -0.63 1.52 4.50
N CYS A 62 -0.24 1.59 3.22
CA CYS A 62 -1.00 0.94 2.15
C CYS A 62 -1.16 -0.57 2.42
N THR A 63 -0.15 -1.26 2.95
CA THR A 63 -0.20 -2.69 3.25
C THR A 63 -1.27 -3.03 4.26
N THR A 64 -1.34 -2.30 5.39
CA THR A 64 -2.26 -2.59 6.49
C THR A 64 -3.67 -2.08 6.25
N LYS A 65 -3.83 -0.89 5.65
CA LYS A 65 -5.15 -0.34 5.30
C LYS A 65 -5.90 -1.23 4.31
N HIS A 66 -5.23 -1.63 3.22
CA HIS A 66 -5.86 -2.51 2.23
C HIS A 66 -6.02 -3.95 2.72
N ALA A 67 -5.15 -4.44 3.64
CA ALA A 67 -5.32 -5.75 4.27
C ALA A 67 -6.64 -5.83 5.06
N VAL A 68 -6.93 -4.84 5.89
CA VAL A 68 -8.16 -4.79 6.70
C VAL A 68 -9.42 -4.81 5.83
N ILE A 69 -9.46 -3.98 4.77
CA ILE A 69 -10.66 -3.91 3.91
C ILE A 69 -10.79 -5.15 3.02
N ALA A 70 -9.69 -5.72 2.52
CA ALA A 70 -9.75 -6.96 1.76
C ALA A 70 -10.15 -8.16 2.65
N THR A 71 -9.71 -8.21 3.93
CA THR A 71 -10.19 -9.23 4.88
C THR A 71 -11.69 -9.06 5.16
N LEU A 72 -12.16 -7.81 5.37
CA LEU A 72 -13.61 -7.57 5.52
C LEU A 72 -14.37 -8.03 4.27
N ALA A 73 -13.82 -7.81 3.08
CA ALA A 73 -14.44 -8.27 1.84
C ALA A 73 -14.58 -9.80 1.79
N GLU A 74 -13.54 -10.55 2.19
CA GLU A 74 -13.63 -12.01 2.32
C GLU A 74 -14.66 -12.44 3.36
N GLU A 75 -14.71 -11.80 4.53
CA GLU A 75 -15.70 -12.08 5.58
C GLU A 75 -17.15 -11.81 5.12
N LEU A 76 -17.35 -10.91 4.17
CA LEU A 76 -18.68 -10.55 3.62
C LEU A 76 -18.97 -11.23 2.27
N ASP A 77 -18.09 -12.10 1.78
CA ASP A 77 -18.19 -12.81 0.49
C ASP A 77 -18.38 -11.85 -0.69
N ILE A 78 -17.62 -10.75 -0.72
CA ILE A 78 -17.62 -9.79 -1.84
C ILE A 78 -16.29 -9.84 -2.60
N PRO A 79 -16.33 -9.76 -3.96
CA PRO A 79 -15.15 -9.98 -4.81
C PRO A 79 -14.25 -8.73 -4.89
N VAL A 80 -13.82 -8.22 -3.73
CA VAL A 80 -12.83 -7.15 -3.61
C VAL A 80 -11.51 -7.74 -3.15
N TYR A 81 -10.45 -7.54 -3.92
CA TYR A 81 -9.17 -8.21 -3.71
C TYR A 81 -8.05 -7.21 -3.43
N LYS A 82 -7.10 -7.60 -2.56
CA LYS A 82 -5.85 -6.87 -2.38
C LYS A 82 -4.86 -7.24 -3.49
N MET A 83 -4.25 -6.21 -4.05
CA MET A 83 -3.14 -6.31 -4.99
C MET A 83 -1.88 -5.72 -4.39
N VAL A 84 -0.75 -6.34 -4.69
CA VAL A 84 0.58 -5.74 -4.56
C VAL A 84 1.02 -5.29 -5.94
N GLY A 85 1.41 -4.03 -6.07
CA GLY A 85 1.98 -3.47 -7.29
C GLY A 85 3.41 -2.98 -7.05
N ILE A 86 4.25 -3.04 -8.07
CA ILE A 86 5.58 -2.42 -8.10
C ILE A 86 5.52 -1.24 -9.06
N TYR A 87 5.79 -0.04 -8.55
CA TYR A 87 5.83 1.19 -9.34
C TYR A 87 7.26 1.74 -9.45
N ALA A 88 7.50 2.53 -10.49
CA ALA A 88 8.78 3.21 -10.72
C ALA A 88 8.85 4.51 -9.90
N MET A 89 9.40 4.44 -8.68
CA MET A 89 9.57 5.64 -7.85
C MET A 89 10.68 6.52 -8.40
N ASN A 90 10.36 7.78 -8.64
CA ASN A 90 11.23 8.83 -9.13
C ASN A 90 10.95 10.17 -8.42
N GLU A 91 11.63 11.24 -8.83
CA GLU A 91 11.50 12.57 -8.22
C GLU A 91 10.11 13.18 -8.38
N GLU A 92 9.40 12.86 -9.47
CA GLU A 92 8.03 13.36 -9.72
C GLU A 92 7.04 12.76 -8.71
N ILE A 93 7.19 11.46 -8.43
CA ILE A 93 6.32 10.73 -7.50
C ILE A 93 6.66 11.07 -6.06
N VAL A 94 7.97 11.14 -5.72
CA VAL A 94 8.43 11.46 -4.35
C VAL A 94 9.63 12.38 -4.42
N THR A 95 9.45 13.62 -4.01
CA THR A 95 10.52 14.61 -3.93
C THR A 95 11.67 14.14 -3.03
N GLY A 96 12.91 14.22 -3.51
CA GLY A 96 14.13 13.74 -2.86
C GLY A 96 14.59 12.37 -3.36
N THR A 97 13.84 11.72 -4.26
CA THR A 97 14.27 10.45 -4.87
C THR A 97 15.42 10.64 -5.83
N ARG A 98 15.58 11.82 -6.45
CA ARG A 98 16.65 12.13 -7.40
C ARG A 98 18.04 11.76 -6.86
N TYR A 99 18.34 12.16 -5.64
CA TYR A 99 19.64 11.84 -5.01
C TYR A 99 19.89 10.32 -4.92
N ILE A 100 18.83 9.54 -4.63
CA ILE A 100 18.94 8.09 -4.47
C ILE A 100 19.16 7.43 -5.85
N VAL A 101 18.39 7.80 -6.87
CA VAL A 101 18.56 7.24 -8.23
C VAL A 101 19.92 7.58 -8.82
N GLU A 102 20.42 8.80 -8.63
CA GLU A 102 21.75 9.21 -9.07
C GLU A 102 22.85 8.43 -8.35
N LYS A 103 22.75 8.28 -7.01
CA LYS A 103 23.71 7.54 -6.18
C LYS A 103 23.89 6.08 -6.60
N TYR A 104 22.80 5.42 -7.01
CA TYR A 104 22.79 4.00 -7.40
C TYR A 104 22.76 3.80 -8.92
N HIS A 105 22.85 4.88 -9.71
CA HIS A 105 22.78 4.86 -11.18
C HIS A 105 21.53 4.14 -11.71
N LEU A 106 20.38 4.36 -11.05
CA LEU A 106 19.09 3.75 -11.40
C LEU A 106 18.25 4.71 -12.25
N PRO A 107 17.45 4.23 -13.19
CA PRO A 107 16.46 5.07 -13.88
C PRO A 107 15.28 5.42 -12.95
N TYR A 108 14.96 4.56 -12.02
CA TYR A 108 13.94 4.67 -10.96
C TYR A 108 14.20 3.64 -9.87
N VAL A 109 13.56 3.78 -8.72
CA VAL A 109 13.59 2.74 -7.68
C VAL A 109 12.28 1.95 -7.73
N PRO A 110 12.30 0.63 -8.02
CA PRO A 110 11.11 -0.21 -7.92
C PRO A 110 10.60 -0.24 -6.49
N MET A 111 9.36 0.20 -6.24
CA MET A 111 8.78 0.28 -4.91
C MET A 111 7.42 -0.40 -4.86
N ILE A 112 7.13 -1.07 -3.73
CA ILE A 112 5.84 -1.70 -3.48
C ILE A 112 4.77 -0.66 -3.13
N HIS A 113 3.56 -0.90 -3.64
CA HIS A 113 2.34 -0.26 -3.19
C HIS A 113 1.18 -1.25 -3.22
N CYS A 114 0.32 -1.21 -2.20
CA CYS A 114 -0.88 -2.03 -2.13
C CYS A 114 -2.11 -1.20 -2.49
N PHE A 115 -3.09 -1.84 -3.11
CA PHE A 115 -4.38 -1.26 -3.47
C PHE A 115 -5.46 -2.36 -3.55
N LEU A 116 -6.72 -1.98 -3.70
CA LEU A 116 -7.84 -2.88 -3.91
C LEU A 116 -8.23 -2.92 -5.38
N VAL A 117 -8.76 -4.08 -5.81
CA VAL A 117 -9.38 -4.25 -7.13
C VAL A 117 -10.76 -4.86 -6.96
N TYR A 118 -11.73 -4.28 -7.65
CA TYR A 118 -13.08 -4.79 -7.85
C TYR A 118 -13.43 -4.68 -9.33
N GLU A 119 -13.71 -5.81 -9.97
CA GLU A 119 -13.89 -5.85 -11.44
C GLU A 119 -12.70 -5.19 -12.18
N SER A 120 -12.96 -4.12 -12.93
CA SER A 120 -11.92 -3.32 -13.62
C SER A 120 -11.45 -2.10 -12.83
N TYR A 121 -12.05 -1.84 -11.67
CA TYR A 121 -11.75 -0.65 -10.86
C TYR A 121 -10.61 -0.90 -9.89
N ARG A 122 -9.69 0.05 -9.84
CA ARG A 122 -8.65 0.13 -8.81
C ARG A 122 -9.03 1.18 -7.78
N VAL A 123 -8.96 0.81 -6.50
CA VAL A 123 -9.26 1.70 -5.38
C VAL A 123 -8.07 1.73 -4.42
N ASP A 124 -7.52 2.91 -4.19
CA ASP A 124 -6.45 3.15 -3.23
C ASP A 124 -6.97 3.97 -2.04
N LEU A 125 -7.06 3.33 -0.89
CA LEU A 125 -7.50 3.98 0.36
C LEU A 125 -6.45 4.89 0.99
N THR A 126 -5.29 5.06 0.35
CA THR A 126 -4.22 5.95 0.82
C THR A 126 -4.05 7.20 -0.03
N GLU A 127 -4.80 7.35 -1.11
CA GLU A 127 -4.79 8.57 -1.92
C GLU A 127 -5.31 9.75 -1.10
N GLY A 128 -4.64 10.91 -1.22
CA GLY A 128 -4.97 12.10 -0.43
C GLY A 128 -4.65 12.02 1.07
N ASN A 129 -4.15 10.91 1.57
CA ASN A 129 -3.91 10.62 2.99
C ASN A 129 -2.46 10.93 3.45
N ASN A 130 -1.81 11.93 2.87
CA ASN A 130 -0.44 12.33 3.23
C ASN A 130 0.58 11.16 3.24
N ASN A 131 0.47 10.25 2.29
CA ASN A 131 1.30 9.04 2.18
C ASN A 131 2.75 9.30 1.71
N GLY A 132 3.18 10.56 1.64
CA GLY A 132 4.52 10.96 1.20
C GLY A 132 4.71 11.10 -0.30
N LYS A 133 3.71 10.71 -1.11
CA LYS A 133 3.73 10.88 -2.57
C LYS A 133 3.17 12.24 -2.98
N ASN A 134 3.63 12.76 -4.10
CA ASN A 134 3.19 14.04 -4.66
C ASN A 134 1.85 13.91 -5.40
N HIS A 135 1.57 12.75 -5.98
CA HIS A 135 0.34 12.43 -6.72
C HIS A 135 0.02 10.93 -6.66
N SER A 136 -1.16 10.56 -7.16
CA SER A 136 -1.63 9.17 -7.27
C SER A 136 -0.74 8.33 -8.18
N LEU A 137 -0.70 7.02 -7.91
CA LEU A 137 0.03 6.06 -8.74
C LEU A 137 -0.88 5.53 -9.86
N GLU A 138 -0.61 5.90 -11.10
CA GLU A 138 -1.42 5.47 -12.24
C GLU A 138 -0.91 4.18 -12.88
N GLN A 139 0.41 3.96 -12.86
CA GLN A 139 1.06 2.85 -13.56
C GLN A 139 1.87 1.98 -12.62
N PHE A 140 1.83 0.68 -12.89
CA PHE A 140 2.65 -0.31 -12.21
C PHE A 140 3.46 -1.10 -13.23
N LEU A 141 4.69 -1.43 -12.86
CA LEU A 141 5.61 -2.27 -13.63
C LEU A 141 5.23 -3.75 -13.53
N PHE A 142 4.61 -4.12 -12.42
CA PHE A 142 4.15 -5.46 -12.07
C PHE A 142 3.00 -5.37 -11.09
N THR A 143 2.04 -6.28 -11.15
CA THR A 143 0.96 -6.42 -10.16
C THR A 143 0.64 -7.89 -9.92
N GLU A 144 0.34 -8.23 -8.68
CA GLU A 144 -0.02 -9.59 -8.26
C GLU A 144 -1.16 -9.55 -7.24
N LYS A 145 -2.15 -10.44 -7.40
CA LYS A 145 -3.19 -10.65 -6.38
C LYS A 145 -2.60 -11.43 -5.22
N VAL A 146 -2.83 -10.94 -4.01
CA VAL A 146 -2.31 -11.56 -2.79
C VAL A 146 -3.43 -11.84 -1.79
N ILE A 147 -3.16 -12.71 -0.82
CA ILE A 147 -4.04 -12.85 0.34
C ILE A 147 -4.10 -11.52 1.10
N PRO A 148 -5.22 -11.17 1.72
CA PRO A 148 -5.38 -9.87 2.37
C PRO A 148 -4.27 -9.52 3.36
N ASN A 149 -3.98 -10.42 4.30
CA ASN A 149 -2.92 -10.23 5.28
C ASN A 149 -1.65 -11.01 4.91
N ILE A 150 -1.09 -10.73 3.72
CA ILE A 150 0.20 -11.30 3.31
C ILE A 150 1.29 -10.95 4.33
N SER A 151 2.11 -11.95 4.72
CA SER A 151 3.19 -11.74 5.68
C SER A 151 4.29 -10.82 5.11
N GLU A 152 5.01 -10.12 5.98
CA GLU A 152 6.18 -9.31 5.59
C GLU A 152 7.21 -10.12 4.80
N LYS A 153 7.42 -11.37 5.20
CA LYS A 153 8.33 -12.30 4.53
C LYS A 153 7.85 -12.64 3.12
N ASP A 154 6.56 -12.97 2.96
CA ASP A 154 6.02 -13.39 1.67
C ASP A 154 5.90 -12.19 0.71
N GLU A 155 5.54 -10.99 1.20
CA GLU A 155 5.56 -9.75 0.42
C GLU A 155 6.99 -9.44 -0.06
N TYR A 156 8.01 -9.63 0.78
CA TYR A 156 9.40 -9.43 0.39
C TYR A 156 9.89 -10.48 -0.62
N LEU A 157 9.49 -11.75 -0.48
CA LEU A 157 9.81 -12.78 -1.45
C LEU A 157 9.14 -12.53 -2.79
N LEU A 158 7.85 -12.15 -2.80
CA LEU A 158 7.13 -11.70 -3.99
C LEU A 158 7.87 -10.56 -4.69
N TYR A 159 8.28 -9.55 -3.93
CA TYR A 159 9.03 -8.41 -4.46
C TYR A 159 10.34 -8.85 -5.13
N LYS A 160 11.14 -9.70 -4.49
CA LYS A 160 12.39 -10.20 -5.06
C LYS A 160 12.17 -11.00 -6.35
N THR A 161 11.19 -11.91 -6.34
CA THR A 161 10.83 -12.70 -7.52
C THR A 161 10.39 -11.79 -8.68
N ALA A 162 9.57 -10.78 -8.39
CA ALA A 162 9.14 -9.81 -9.39
C ALA A 162 10.32 -8.96 -9.93
N LEU A 163 11.29 -8.59 -9.09
CA LEU A 163 12.52 -7.94 -9.56
C LEU A 163 13.27 -8.81 -10.55
N GLU A 164 13.50 -10.08 -10.23
CA GLU A 164 14.25 -11.02 -11.05
C GLU A 164 13.55 -11.30 -12.39
N GLN A 165 12.25 -11.54 -12.34
CA GLN A 165 11.51 -12.04 -13.50
C GLN A 165 10.91 -10.94 -14.38
N ASN A 166 10.61 -9.77 -13.82
CA ASN A 166 9.82 -8.74 -14.53
C ASN A 166 10.52 -7.38 -14.63
N ILE A 167 11.41 -7.03 -13.69
CA ILE A 167 12.00 -5.69 -13.63
C ILE A 167 13.41 -5.68 -14.24
N LEU A 168 14.30 -6.56 -13.78
CA LEU A 168 15.70 -6.60 -14.24
C LEU A 168 15.84 -7.00 -15.72
N ASN A 169 14.83 -7.63 -16.31
CA ASN A 169 14.79 -7.98 -17.73
C ASN A 169 14.36 -6.81 -18.64
N ARG A 170 14.08 -5.63 -18.08
CA ARG A 170 13.73 -4.42 -18.84
C ARG A 170 15.00 -3.74 -19.35
N LYS A 171 14.92 -3.22 -20.57
CA LYS A 171 16.07 -2.57 -21.24
C LYS A 171 16.68 -1.44 -20.43
N GLU A 172 15.84 -0.64 -19.75
CA GLU A 172 16.28 0.47 -18.91
C GLU A 172 16.96 0.02 -17.61
N MET A 173 16.88 -1.26 -17.27
CA MET A 173 17.53 -1.87 -16.10
C MET A 173 18.80 -2.68 -16.46
N ASP A 174 19.23 -2.62 -17.73
CA ASP A 174 20.38 -3.39 -18.20
C ASP A 174 21.67 -3.00 -17.44
N GLY A 175 22.42 -4.01 -17.00
CA GLY A 175 23.65 -3.83 -16.21
C GLY A 175 23.43 -3.46 -14.73
N ILE A 176 22.20 -3.33 -14.25
CA ILE A 176 21.91 -2.97 -12.86
C ILE A 176 21.90 -4.22 -11.97
N ALA A 177 22.64 -4.18 -10.86
CA ALA A 177 22.65 -5.25 -9.89
C ALA A 177 21.44 -5.16 -8.94
N MET A 178 20.81 -6.31 -8.66
CA MET A 178 19.72 -6.39 -7.69
C MET A 178 20.08 -5.77 -6.34
N MET A 179 21.31 -5.94 -5.88
CA MET A 179 21.76 -5.41 -4.60
C MET A 179 21.65 -3.88 -4.54
N ASP A 180 21.91 -3.17 -5.64
CA ASP A 180 21.81 -1.71 -5.69
C ASP A 180 20.35 -1.25 -5.65
N ILE A 181 19.44 -1.99 -6.29
CA ILE A 181 17.99 -1.77 -6.16
C ILE A 181 17.55 -1.95 -4.70
N LEU A 182 17.98 -3.01 -4.02
CA LEU A 182 17.60 -3.28 -2.63
C LEU A 182 18.12 -2.21 -1.66
N LYS A 183 19.36 -1.70 -1.87
CA LYS A 183 19.90 -0.59 -1.10
C LYS A 183 19.12 0.70 -1.36
N ALA A 184 18.89 1.04 -2.62
CA ALA A 184 18.09 2.21 -3.01
C ALA A 184 16.68 2.15 -2.43
N ARG A 185 16.02 0.98 -2.49
CA ARG A 185 14.70 0.75 -1.86
C ARG A 185 14.73 1.05 -0.37
N SER A 186 15.76 0.60 0.35
CA SER A 186 15.88 0.85 1.79
C SER A 186 15.98 2.35 2.09
N GLU A 187 16.73 3.11 1.31
CA GLU A 187 16.84 4.58 1.45
C GLU A 187 15.51 5.27 1.08
N CYS A 188 14.80 4.78 0.05
CA CYS A 188 13.47 5.29 -0.30
C CYS A 188 12.43 5.06 0.80
N ILE A 189 12.49 3.92 1.51
CA ILE A 189 11.63 3.68 2.68
C ILE A 189 11.91 4.69 3.79
N ILE A 190 13.17 4.99 4.08
CA ILE A 190 13.58 6.00 5.06
C ILE A 190 13.07 7.38 4.63
N LEU A 191 13.24 7.74 3.36
CA LEU A 191 12.74 9.00 2.80
C LEU A 191 11.21 9.13 2.97
N LEU A 192 10.45 8.11 2.60
CA LEU A 192 8.99 8.11 2.75
C LEU A 192 8.56 8.24 4.22
N ARG A 193 9.22 7.51 5.13
CA ARG A 193 8.96 7.60 6.57
C ARG A 193 9.18 9.02 7.11
N SER A 194 10.27 9.68 6.72
CA SER A 194 10.55 11.04 7.15
C SER A 194 9.50 12.06 6.70
N LYS A 195 8.97 11.89 5.48
CA LYS A 195 7.91 12.77 4.94
C LYS A 195 6.59 12.61 5.69
N VAL A 196 6.24 11.39 6.09
CA VAL A 196 5.02 11.12 6.86
C VAL A 196 5.10 11.77 8.24
N VAL A 197 6.22 11.64 8.94
CA VAL A 197 6.43 12.27 10.27
C VAL A 197 6.35 13.79 10.19
N LEU A 198 7.00 14.42 9.22
CA LEU A 198 7.00 15.88 9.05
C LEU A 198 5.60 16.45 8.77
N ARG A 199 4.75 15.71 8.06
CA ARG A 199 3.38 16.15 7.75
C ARG A 199 2.42 15.99 8.92
N ASN A 200 2.66 15.01 9.79
CA ASN A 200 1.85 14.78 10.99
C ASN A 200 2.21 15.72 12.16
N ASN A 201 3.41 16.33 12.12
CA ASN A 201 3.88 17.34 13.05
C ASN A 201 4.36 18.56 12.25
N PRO A 202 3.48 19.49 11.82
CA PRO A 202 3.93 20.73 11.19
C PRO A 202 4.81 21.49 12.21
N PRO A 203 5.90 22.12 11.78
CA PRO A 203 6.75 22.91 12.67
C PRO A 203 5.89 23.98 13.35
N ARG A 204 6.02 24.08 14.68
CA ARG A 204 5.37 25.10 15.51
C ARG A 204 5.92 26.47 15.16
#